data_1a947f251373c63862ba1e5997f8eedf
#
_entry.id   1a947f251373c63862ba1e5997f8eedf
#
_cell.length_a   1.000
_cell.length_b   1.000
_cell.length_c   1.000
_cell.angle_alpha   90.00
_cell.angle_beta   90.00
_cell.angle_gamma   90.00
#
_symmetry.space_group_name_H-M   'P 1'
#
loop_
_entity.id
_entity.type
_entity.pdbx_description
1 polymer ?
#
loop_
_entity_poly.entity_id
_entity_poly.type
_entity_poly.pdbx_seq_one_letter_code
_entity_poly.pdbx_strand_id
1 'polypeptide(L)'
;FSVYPASTPIYMELVKNGAVADLMEAGTIVKTAFCGPCFGAGDTPANNAFSIRHSTRNFPNREGSKLQSGQIASVALMDARSIAATAANKGFLTPATDMDVEYKGQKYHFDQKIYANRVFDSHGVADPDTKIKFGPNIKDWPAMSALPENLVLKVVSEIHDPVTTTD
;
A
#
# COMPACT_ATOMS: atom_id res chain seq x y z
N PHE A 1 6.58 -9.02 -12.58
CA PHE A 1 5.68 -7.88 -12.35
C PHE A 1 4.63 -8.25 -11.31
N SER A 2 4.45 -7.43 -10.27
CA SER A 2 3.45 -7.64 -9.22
C SER A 2 2.52 -6.45 -9.13
N VAL A 3 1.24 -6.71 -8.89
CA VAL A 3 0.20 -5.69 -8.72
C VAL A 3 -0.50 -5.86 -7.38
N TYR A 4 -0.59 -4.77 -6.65
CA TYR A 4 -1.32 -4.66 -5.38
C TYR A 4 -2.43 -3.61 -5.55
N PRO A 5 -3.69 -4.02 -5.72
CA PRO A 5 -4.79 -3.06 -5.71
C PRO A 5 -4.83 -2.28 -4.40
N ALA A 6 -5.21 -1.01 -4.46
CA ALA A 6 -5.19 -0.13 -3.29
C ALA A 6 -6.17 -0.54 -2.19
N SER A 7 -7.21 -1.31 -2.53
CA SER A 7 -8.21 -1.79 -1.57
C SER A 7 -8.95 -3.02 -2.09
N THR A 8 -9.65 -3.72 -1.22
CA THR A 8 -10.49 -4.86 -1.63
C THR A 8 -11.63 -4.45 -2.59
N PRO A 9 -12.34 -3.32 -2.41
CA PRO A 9 -13.31 -2.87 -3.39
C PRO A 9 -12.72 -2.63 -4.78
N ILE A 10 -11.53 -2.02 -4.86
CA ILE A 10 -10.82 -1.84 -6.14
C ILE A 10 -10.42 -3.19 -6.73
N TYR A 11 -9.92 -4.11 -5.91
CA TYR A 11 -9.60 -5.46 -6.38
C TYR A 11 -10.82 -6.17 -6.96
N MET A 12 -11.96 -6.07 -6.28
CA MET A 12 -13.21 -6.66 -6.76
C MET A 12 -13.67 -6.01 -8.08
N GLU A 13 -13.49 -4.71 -8.23
CA GLU A 13 -13.79 -4.02 -9.49
C GLU A 13 -12.92 -4.54 -10.64
N LEU A 14 -11.63 -4.70 -10.41
CA LEU A 14 -10.69 -5.28 -11.38
C LEU A 14 -11.01 -6.74 -11.73
N VAL A 15 -11.56 -7.50 -10.78
CA VAL A 15 -12.05 -8.87 -11.06
C VAL A 15 -13.30 -8.81 -11.94
N LYS A 16 -14.26 -7.95 -11.58
CA LYS A 16 -15.55 -7.86 -12.29
C LYS A 16 -15.41 -7.36 -13.74
N ASN A 17 -14.45 -6.47 -14.00
CA ASN A 17 -14.22 -5.92 -15.34
C ASN A 17 -13.25 -6.75 -16.19
N GLY A 18 -12.71 -7.84 -15.65
CA GLY A 18 -11.81 -8.75 -16.37
C GLY A 18 -10.32 -8.39 -16.29
N ALA A 19 -9.96 -7.21 -15.80
CA ALA A 19 -8.57 -6.75 -15.77
C ALA A 19 -7.62 -7.69 -14.99
N VAL A 20 -8.12 -8.36 -13.95
CA VAL A 20 -7.33 -9.35 -13.21
C VAL A 20 -6.99 -10.54 -14.11
N ALA A 21 -7.92 -11.01 -14.93
CA ALA A 21 -7.67 -12.11 -15.86
C ALA A 21 -6.60 -11.72 -16.89
N ASP A 22 -6.75 -10.55 -17.52
CA ASP A 22 -5.80 -10.03 -18.50
C ASP A 22 -4.39 -9.90 -17.91
N LEU A 23 -4.29 -9.37 -16.69
CA LEU A 23 -3.01 -9.24 -15.97
C LEU A 23 -2.37 -10.60 -15.68
N MET A 24 -3.16 -11.59 -15.27
CA MET A 24 -2.67 -12.93 -14.97
C MET A 24 -2.23 -13.66 -16.27
N GLU A 25 -2.97 -13.50 -17.36
CA GLU A 25 -2.58 -14.03 -18.67
C GLU A 25 -1.27 -13.42 -19.17
N ALA A 26 -1.03 -12.14 -18.87
CA ALA A 26 0.24 -11.47 -19.14
C ALA A 26 1.39 -11.89 -18.19
N GLY A 27 1.15 -12.82 -17.27
CA GLY A 27 2.14 -13.30 -16.30
C GLY A 27 2.34 -12.42 -15.07
N THR A 28 1.43 -11.50 -14.79
CA THR A 28 1.48 -10.64 -13.63
C THR A 28 1.03 -11.39 -12.38
N ILE A 29 1.72 -11.18 -11.27
CA ILE A 29 1.30 -11.67 -9.96
C ILE A 29 0.36 -10.65 -9.32
N VAL A 30 -0.93 -10.96 -9.25
CA VAL A 30 -1.92 -10.10 -8.61
C VAL A 30 -2.11 -10.54 -7.16
N LYS A 31 -1.92 -9.62 -6.24
CA LYS A 31 -2.02 -9.85 -4.79
C LYS A 31 -3.12 -9.00 -4.17
N THR A 32 -3.48 -9.31 -2.95
CA THR A 32 -4.41 -8.48 -2.17
C THR A 32 -3.77 -7.15 -1.77
N ALA A 33 -4.58 -6.16 -1.39
CA ALA A 33 -4.10 -4.90 -0.83
C ALA A 33 -3.18 -5.17 0.38
N PHE A 34 -1.91 -4.85 0.25
CA PHE A 34 -0.89 -5.12 1.25
C PHE A 34 0.31 -4.20 1.07
N CYS A 35 0.84 -3.71 2.16
CA CYS A 35 2.05 -2.89 2.15
C CYS A 35 3.28 -3.79 2.39
N GLY A 36 3.68 -4.57 1.40
CA GLY A 36 4.80 -5.51 1.49
C GLY A 36 6.13 -4.94 0.99
N PRO A 37 6.20 -4.51 -0.26
CA PRO A 37 7.46 -4.10 -0.88
C PRO A 37 8.15 -2.94 -0.18
N CYS A 38 7.40 -1.97 0.33
CA CYS A 38 7.99 -0.75 0.89
C CYS A 38 8.72 -0.97 2.22
N PHE A 39 8.49 -2.08 2.92
CA PHE A 39 9.20 -2.40 4.15
C PHE A 39 10.01 -3.72 4.09
N GLY A 40 10.17 -4.29 2.90
CA GLY A 40 11.01 -5.45 2.68
C GLY A 40 10.35 -6.80 2.97
N ALA A 41 9.02 -6.84 2.99
CA ALA A 41 8.27 -8.07 3.25
C ALA A 41 7.60 -8.60 1.97
N GLY A 42 8.38 -9.08 1.05
CA GLY A 42 7.92 -9.63 -0.21
C GLY A 42 8.35 -8.80 -1.42
N ASP A 43 8.29 -9.39 -2.59
CA ASP A 43 8.74 -8.81 -3.86
C ASP A 43 10.13 -8.17 -3.78
N THR A 44 10.99 -8.78 -2.98
CA THR A 44 12.36 -8.33 -2.79
C THR A 44 13.15 -8.52 -4.09
N PRO A 45 13.81 -7.48 -4.60
CA PRO A 45 14.63 -7.60 -5.80
C PRO A 45 15.78 -8.60 -5.60
N ALA A 46 16.19 -9.25 -6.67
CA ALA A 46 17.38 -10.06 -6.65
C ALA A 46 18.64 -9.21 -6.40
N ASN A 47 19.72 -9.84 -5.97
CA ASN A 47 20.98 -9.16 -5.78
C ASN A 47 21.44 -8.49 -7.08
N ASN A 48 21.90 -7.25 -6.99
CA ASN A 48 22.27 -6.38 -8.12
C ASN A 48 21.13 -6.06 -9.10
N ALA A 49 19.89 -6.34 -8.72
CA ALA A 49 18.75 -5.99 -9.56
C ALA A 49 18.29 -4.55 -9.35
N PHE A 50 17.68 -4.00 -10.38
CA PHE A 50 16.99 -2.73 -10.35
C PHE A 50 15.49 -2.98 -10.31
N SER A 51 14.80 -2.37 -9.35
CA SER A 51 13.35 -2.46 -9.20
C SER A 51 12.71 -1.09 -9.42
N ILE A 52 11.64 -1.05 -10.19
CA ILE A 52 10.76 0.12 -10.30
C ILE A 52 9.45 -0.16 -9.60
N ARG A 53 8.89 0.83 -8.93
CA ARG A 53 7.63 0.66 -8.19
C ARG A 53 6.81 1.93 -8.15
N HIS A 54 5.53 1.74 -8.01
CA HIS A 54 4.58 2.78 -7.63
C HIS A 54 4.19 2.54 -6.17
N SER A 55 4.81 3.28 -5.27
CA SER A 55 4.47 3.28 -3.84
C SER A 55 4.58 4.69 -3.29
N THR A 56 3.94 4.95 -2.16
CA THR A 56 4.02 6.28 -1.53
C THR A 56 5.36 6.55 -0.89
N ARG A 57 6.17 5.51 -0.64
CA ARG A 57 7.42 5.61 0.10
C ARG A 57 8.49 4.72 -0.51
N ASN A 58 9.69 5.22 -0.53
CA ASN A 58 10.88 4.50 -0.96
C ASN A 58 11.93 4.57 0.16
N PHE A 59 11.80 3.70 1.15
CA PHE A 59 12.70 3.69 2.29
C PHE A 59 14.08 3.17 1.88
N PRO A 60 15.16 3.87 2.24
CA PRO A 60 16.51 3.35 2.04
C PRO A 60 16.74 2.08 2.88
N ASN A 61 17.56 1.19 2.37
CA ASN A 61 17.93 -0.07 3.01
C ASN A 61 16.75 -1.00 3.37
N ARG A 62 15.65 -0.88 2.64
CA ARG A 62 14.52 -1.79 2.72
C ARG A 62 14.42 -2.60 1.43
N GLU A 63 13.60 -3.64 1.43
CA GLU A 63 13.34 -4.47 0.25
C GLU A 63 14.56 -5.17 -0.33
N GLY A 64 15.37 -5.76 0.55
CA GLY A 64 16.58 -6.44 0.12
C GLY A 64 17.72 -5.51 -0.26
N SER A 65 17.50 -4.19 -0.22
CA SER A 65 18.56 -3.20 -0.39
C SER A 65 19.46 -3.06 0.85
N LYS A 66 19.05 -3.68 1.97
CA LYS A 66 19.90 -3.76 3.14
C LYS A 66 21.09 -4.65 2.83
N LEU A 67 22.27 -4.12 3.02
CA LEU A 67 23.52 -4.85 2.85
C LEU A 67 23.54 -6.08 3.79
N GLN A 68 23.20 -7.24 3.24
CA GLN A 68 23.38 -8.52 3.88
C GLN A 68 24.31 -9.34 2.98
N SER A 69 25.47 -9.71 3.49
CA SER A 69 26.41 -10.53 2.73
C SER A 69 26.80 -9.94 1.35
N GLY A 70 26.90 -8.63 1.26
CA GLY A 70 27.23 -7.93 0.00
C GLY A 70 26.06 -7.80 -0.99
N GLN A 71 24.85 -8.12 -0.58
CA GLN A 71 23.65 -7.90 -1.43
C GLN A 71 23.34 -6.42 -1.59
N ILE A 72 23.12 -6.01 -2.82
CA ILE A 72 22.75 -4.64 -3.19
C ILE A 72 21.58 -4.74 -4.16
N ALA A 73 20.53 -3.96 -3.92
CA ALA A 73 19.44 -3.74 -4.88
C ALA A 73 19.16 -2.25 -4.99
N SER A 74 18.83 -1.81 -6.20
CA SER A 74 18.46 -0.42 -6.48
C SER A 74 16.97 -0.32 -6.74
N VAL A 75 16.34 0.73 -6.22
CA VAL A 75 14.91 0.96 -6.33
C VAL A 75 14.65 2.37 -6.81
N ALA A 76 13.73 2.53 -7.75
CA ALA A 76 13.23 3.83 -8.17
C ALA A 76 11.70 3.88 -8.14
N LEU A 77 11.16 5.06 -7.82
CA LEU A 77 9.73 5.32 -7.92
C LEU A 77 9.36 5.68 -9.35
N MET A 78 8.25 5.15 -9.80
CA MET A 78 7.69 5.42 -11.12
C MET A 78 6.16 5.36 -11.03
N ASP A 79 5.46 6.12 -11.85
CA ASP A 79 3.99 6.04 -11.92
C ASP A 79 3.51 4.70 -12.50
N ALA A 80 2.30 4.28 -12.11
CA ALA A 80 1.79 2.95 -12.45
C ALA A 80 1.65 2.73 -13.97
N ARG A 81 1.34 3.78 -14.74
CA ARG A 81 1.19 3.68 -16.20
C ARG A 81 2.55 3.48 -16.86
N SER A 82 3.57 4.19 -16.40
CA SER A 82 4.95 4.02 -16.90
C SER A 82 5.54 2.67 -16.48
N ILE A 83 5.18 2.12 -15.33
CA ILE A 83 5.53 0.75 -14.97
C ILE A 83 4.88 -0.25 -15.93
N ALA A 84 3.60 -0.07 -16.26
CA ALA A 84 2.91 -0.91 -17.23
C ALA A 84 3.52 -0.78 -18.64
N ALA A 85 3.85 0.43 -19.08
CA ALA A 85 4.53 0.68 -20.35
C ALA A 85 5.90 -0.01 -20.39
N THR A 86 6.66 0.07 -19.31
CA THR A 86 7.96 -0.61 -19.17
C THR A 86 7.80 -2.12 -19.22
N ALA A 87 6.78 -2.68 -18.58
CA ALA A 87 6.48 -4.12 -18.65
C ALA A 87 6.10 -4.55 -20.08
N ALA A 88 5.23 -3.79 -20.75
CA ALA A 88 4.83 -4.04 -22.14
C ALA A 88 6.01 -3.95 -23.10
N ASN A 89 6.97 -3.07 -22.82
CA ASN A 89 8.21 -2.92 -23.57
C ASN A 89 9.34 -3.83 -23.04
N LYS A 90 9.00 -5.03 -22.57
CA LYS A 90 9.94 -6.09 -22.18
C LYS A 90 10.99 -5.68 -21.13
N GLY A 91 10.62 -4.73 -20.25
CA GLY A 91 11.48 -4.25 -19.18
C GLY A 91 12.39 -3.07 -19.54
N PHE A 92 12.34 -2.56 -20.75
CA PHE A 92 13.02 -1.30 -21.09
C PHE A 92 12.24 -0.13 -20.49
N LEU A 93 12.92 0.71 -19.71
CA LEU A 93 12.30 1.86 -19.08
C LEU A 93 11.61 2.75 -20.11
N THR A 94 10.29 2.86 -19.98
CA THR A 94 9.44 3.51 -20.98
C THR A 94 8.43 4.40 -20.25
N PRO A 95 8.43 5.72 -20.52
CA PRO A 95 7.38 6.60 -20.03
C PRO A 95 6.03 6.23 -20.65
N ALA A 96 4.96 6.39 -19.90
CA ALA A 96 3.60 6.14 -20.42
C ALA A 96 3.24 7.01 -21.63
N THR A 97 3.88 8.19 -21.74
CA THR A 97 3.71 9.13 -22.86
C THR A 97 4.25 8.61 -24.20
N ASP A 98 5.17 7.63 -24.14
CA ASP A 98 5.79 7.06 -25.34
C ASP A 98 4.98 5.85 -25.87
N MET A 99 3.89 5.50 -25.21
CA MET A 99 2.98 4.44 -25.64
C MET A 99 1.77 5.02 -26.38
N ASP A 100 1.50 4.50 -27.55
CA ASP A 100 0.29 4.81 -28.31
C ASP A 100 -0.91 4.04 -27.72
N VAL A 101 -1.36 4.48 -26.54
CA VAL A 101 -2.48 3.87 -25.81
C VAL A 101 -3.50 4.93 -25.44
N GLU A 102 -4.73 4.75 -25.91
CA GLU A 102 -5.84 5.57 -25.49
C GLU A 102 -6.27 5.21 -24.05
N TYR A 103 -6.00 6.10 -23.11
CA TYR A 103 -6.46 5.94 -21.73
C TYR A 103 -7.93 6.27 -21.60
N LYS A 104 -8.78 5.25 -21.68
CA LYS A 104 -10.19 5.40 -21.34
C LYS A 104 -10.35 5.43 -19.83
N GLY A 105 -10.70 6.57 -19.28
CA GLY A 105 -11.00 6.70 -17.87
C GLY A 105 -12.16 5.77 -17.48
N GLN A 106 -11.86 4.76 -16.69
CA GLN A 106 -12.90 3.89 -16.14
C GLN A 106 -13.55 4.57 -14.92
N LYS A 107 -14.87 4.53 -14.85
CA LYS A 107 -15.58 4.98 -13.66
C LYS A 107 -15.48 3.90 -12.58
N TYR A 108 -14.97 4.30 -11.44
CA TYR A 108 -14.92 3.44 -10.26
C TYR A 108 -16.30 3.41 -9.57
N HIS A 109 -16.77 2.20 -9.27
CA HIS A 109 -18.01 1.99 -8.54
C HIS A 109 -17.69 1.42 -7.15
N PHE A 110 -17.82 2.25 -6.14
CA PHE A 110 -17.59 1.82 -4.77
C PHE A 110 -18.69 0.88 -4.29
N ASP A 111 -18.34 -0.36 -3.96
CA ASP A 111 -19.24 -1.35 -3.39
C ASP A 111 -19.08 -1.38 -1.87
N GLN A 112 -19.95 -0.68 -1.17
CA GLN A 112 -19.95 -0.60 0.29
C GLN A 112 -20.19 -1.96 0.98
N LYS A 113 -20.84 -2.91 0.32
CA LYS A 113 -21.10 -4.24 0.89
C LYS A 113 -19.82 -4.97 1.28
N ILE A 114 -18.73 -4.73 0.58
CA ILE A 114 -17.43 -5.35 0.87
C ILE A 114 -16.93 -4.95 2.26
N TYR A 115 -17.12 -3.71 2.66
CA TYR A 115 -16.76 -3.26 4.01
C TYR A 115 -17.80 -3.69 5.04
N ALA A 116 -19.09 -3.57 4.73
CA ALA A 116 -20.16 -3.99 5.63
C ALA A 116 -20.03 -5.47 6.04
N ASN A 117 -19.65 -6.34 5.10
CA ASN A 117 -19.45 -7.76 5.36
C ASN A 117 -18.21 -8.07 6.23
N ARG A 118 -17.38 -7.09 6.53
CA ARG A 118 -16.17 -7.22 7.37
C ARG A 118 -16.32 -6.60 8.75
N VAL A 119 -17.43 -5.94 9.01
CA VAL A 119 -17.75 -5.41 10.33
C VAL A 119 -18.34 -6.53 11.17
N PHE A 120 -17.71 -6.80 12.32
CA PHE A 120 -18.02 -7.98 13.13
C PHE A 120 -19.21 -7.79 14.06
N ASP A 121 -19.67 -6.58 14.23
CA ASP A 121 -20.71 -6.24 15.19
C ASP A 121 -21.84 -5.43 14.57
N SER A 122 -22.55 -4.74 15.39
CA SER A 122 -23.74 -3.96 15.14
C SER A 122 -23.58 -2.83 14.13
N HIS A 123 -22.99 -3.12 12.97
CA HIS A 123 -23.00 -2.21 11.82
C HIS A 123 -22.23 -0.90 12.02
N GLY A 124 -21.16 -0.92 12.79
CA GLY A 124 -20.32 0.24 13.04
C GLY A 124 -20.93 1.25 14.00
N VAL A 125 -21.91 0.85 14.78
CA VAL A 125 -22.43 1.66 15.88
C VAL A 125 -21.43 1.62 17.04
N ALA A 126 -21.02 2.78 17.54
CA ALA A 126 -20.15 2.86 18.69
C ALA A 126 -20.82 2.27 19.93
N ASP A 127 -20.14 1.37 20.60
CA ASP A 127 -20.56 0.78 21.86
C ASP A 127 -19.59 1.19 22.97
N PRO A 128 -19.90 2.22 23.74
CA PRO A 128 -19.01 2.70 24.81
C PRO A 128 -18.89 1.72 25.97
N ASP A 129 -19.82 0.76 26.10
CA ASP A 129 -19.84 -0.23 27.17
C ASP A 129 -19.10 -1.53 26.78
N THR A 130 -18.58 -1.62 25.58
CA THR A 130 -17.79 -2.77 25.15
C THR A 130 -16.58 -2.96 26.05
N LYS A 131 -16.51 -4.12 26.71
CA LYS A 131 -15.37 -4.49 27.52
C LYS A 131 -14.16 -4.82 26.63
N ILE A 132 -13.12 -4.04 26.78
CA ILE A 132 -11.84 -4.29 26.11
C ILE A 132 -11.20 -5.54 26.74
N LYS A 133 -10.85 -6.51 25.91
CA LYS A 133 -10.11 -7.70 26.31
C LYS A 133 -8.64 -7.55 25.97
N PHE A 134 -7.78 -8.02 26.84
CA PHE A 134 -6.36 -8.09 26.56
C PHE A 134 -6.07 -9.05 25.40
N GLY A 135 -5.23 -8.62 24.47
CA GLY A 135 -4.64 -9.50 23.48
C GLY A 135 -3.52 -10.37 24.10
N PRO A 136 -3.02 -11.37 23.38
CA PRO A 136 -2.03 -12.31 23.90
C PRO A 136 -0.71 -11.65 24.29
N ASN A 137 -0.40 -10.48 23.76
CA ASN A 137 0.86 -9.76 24.00
C ASN A 137 0.71 -8.59 25.00
N ILE A 138 -0.47 -8.37 25.53
CA ILE A 138 -0.74 -7.31 26.50
C ILE A 138 -1.09 -7.97 27.82
N LYS A 139 -0.22 -7.84 28.80
CA LYS A 139 -0.43 -8.42 30.13
C LYS A 139 -1.11 -7.46 31.08
N ASP A 140 -0.71 -6.21 31.02
CA ASP A 140 -1.19 -5.16 31.91
C ASP A 140 -1.74 -4.01 31.07
N TRP A 141 -2.95 -3.59 31.37
CA TRP A 141 -3.55 -2.42 30.76
C TRP A 141 -3.31 -1.21 31.67
N PRO A 142 -2.67 -0.14 31.19
CA PRO A 142 -2.45 1.02 32.01
C PRO A 142 -3.78 1.65 32.40
N ALA A 143 -3.87 2.12 33.66
CA ALA A 143 -5.00 2.94 34.08
C ALA A 143 -5.00 4.23 33.26
N MET A 144 -6.02 4.40 32.43
CA MET A 144 -6.18 5.60 31.60
C MET A 144 -7.37 6.40 32.12
N SER A 145 -7.18 7.71 32.26
CA SER A 145 -8.28 8.63 32.49
C SER A 145 -9.00 8.93 31.17
N ALA A 146 -10.31 9.10 31.24
CA ALA A 146 -11.06 9.59 30.10
C ALA A 146 -10.52 10.97 29.67
N LEU A 147 -10.40 11.19 28.37
CA LEU A 147 -10.03 12.49 27.87
C LEU A 147 -11.18 13.47 28.15
N PRO A 148 -10.88 14.68 28.62
CA PRO A 148 -11.90 15.71 28.78
C PRO A 148 -12.43 16.15 27.41
N GLU A 149 -13.63 16.69 27.39
CA GLU A 149 -14.26 17.21 26.16
C GLU A 149 -13.42 18.29 25.47
N ASN A 150 -12.69 19.06 26.24
CA ASN A 150 -11.78 20.10 25.76
C ASN A 150 -10.39 19.88 26.34
N LEU A 151 -9.36 19.91 25.49
CA LEU A 151 -7.96 19.82 25.88
C LEU A 151 -7.25 21.14 25.63
N VAL A 152 -6.53 21.62 26.64
CA VAL A 152 -5.57 22.73 26.50
C VAL A 152 -4.18 22.13 26.39
N LEU A 153 -3.58 22.22 25.21
CA LEU A 153 -2.26 21.68 24.93
C LEU A 153 -1.24 22.80 24.80
N LYS A 154 -0.05 22.56 25.32
CA LYS A 154 1.10 23.43 25.10
C LYS A 154 1.83 22.97 23.83
N VAL A 155 2.03 23.88 22.88
CA VAL A 155 2.91 23.62 21.75
C VAL A 155 4.35 23.55 22.28
N VAL A 156 5.00 22.41 22.12
CA VAL A 156 6.39 22.18 22.59
C VAL A 156 7.38 22.22 21.44
N SER A 157 6.92 22.05 20.19
CA SER A 157 7.74 22.12 18.99
C SER A 157 6.87 22.51 17.82
N GLU A 158 7.44 23.25 16.90
CA GLU A 158 6.83 23.61 15.62
C GLU A 158 7.79 23.22 14.50
N ILE A 159 7.26 22.54 13.47
CA ILE A 159 8.02 22.16 12.29
C ILE A 159 7.75 23.20 11.22
N HIS A 160 8.74 24.03 10.91
CA HIS A 160 8.60 25.12 9.94
C HIS A 160 8.73 24.66 8.50
N ASP A 161 9.52 23.61 8.25
CA ASP A 161 9.79 23.06 6.94
C ASP A 161 9.64 21.53 6.96
N PRO A 162 8.42 20.99 6.91
CA PRO A 162 8.23 19.55 6.83
C PRO A 162 8.71 19.06 5.46
N VAL A 163 9.86 18.40 5.45
CA VAL A 163 10.51 17.96 4.21
C VAL A 163 9.83 16.73 3.64
N THR A 164 9.49 15.78 4.46
CA THR A 164 8.83 14.55 4.03
C THR A 164 7.93 13.97 5.12
N THR A 165 7.07 13.04 4.74
CA THR A 165 6.25 12.27 5.68
C THR A 165 6.99 11.06 6.27
N THR A 166 8.26 10.91 5.98
CA THR A 166 9.09 9.77 6.37
C THR A 166 10.18 10.10 7.36
N ASP A 167 10.30 11.35 7.73
CA ASP A 167 11.25 11.84 8.74
C ASP A 167 10.72 11.65 10.16
#